data_ac2a30bb291776dbd89c92b765850e37
#
_entry.id   ac2a30bb291776dbd89c92b765850e37
#
_cell.length_a   1.000
_cell.length_b   1.000
_cell.length_c   1.000
_cell.angle_alpha   90.00
_cell.angle_beta   90.00
_cell.angle_gamma   90.00
#
_symmetry.space_group_name_H-M   'P 1'
#
loop_
_entity.id
_entity.type
_entity.pdbx_description
1 polymer ?
#
loop_
_entity_poly.entity_id
_entity_poly.type
_entity_poly.pdbx_seq_one_letter_code
_entity_poly.pdbx_strand_id
1 'polypeptide(L)'
;RNCFDKMNILPNKITTEFKEVIEWLHERACARQQGLGTKLPWDKDWIVESLSDSVIYMAYYTISRFVNDGTVTPDSLTRELFDYILLDKGDLSLAVSTSKLSEDVINTMKKEFQYFYPVDSRHSGRDLVQNHLSFFVLNHVAIFEKKYWPKEIVVNGSVMMDGAKMSKSMGNIIPLRTAIREHGADPIRLAIISSAELLQDADFNMESVYGIQNKLESLLEECSNLKASQIEDLEAEDRWILSKTQGRIAQITEAVEKMRLREGLQDILFSFESDLSWYAKRVEAKGRDNVSGILHQINSARVAMLSPFAPHIAEEMWEKLGYTELASKSAWPEFSKENIDSTSIQSEELLK
;
A
#
# COMPACT_ATOMS: atom_id res chain seq x y z
N ARG A 1 11.40 20.89 -12.24
CA ARG A 1 10.43 21.76 -11.52
C ARG A 1 9.01 21.46 -11.94
N ASN A 2 8.64 21.58 -13.21
CA ASN A 2 7.29 21.39 -13.75
C ASN A 2 6.63 20.02 -13.37
N CYS A 3 7.42 18.93 -13.20
CA CYS A 3 6.92 17.66 -12.73
C CYS A 3 6.56 17.71 -11.23
N PHE A 4 7.43 18.27 -10.41
CA PHE A 4 7.19 18.41 -8.97
C PHE A 4 5.99 19.33 -8.64
N ASP A 5 5.75 20.36 -9.45
CA ASP A 5 4.61 21.26 -9.24
C ASP A 5 3.25 20.58 -9.53
N LYS A 6 3.26 19.44 -10.21
CA LYS A 6 2.06 18.67 -10.57
C LYS A 6 1.92 17.36 -9.81
N MET A 7 2.98 16.91 -9.20
CA MET A 7 3.05 15.65 -8.49
C MET A 7 2.57 15.84 -7.05
N ASN A 8 1.79 14.90 -6.56
CA ASN A 8 1.46 14.83 -5.14
C ASN A 8 2.67 14.33 -4.35
N ILE A 9 3.10 15.08 -3.34
CA ILE A 9 4.23 14.69 -2.48
C ILE A 9 3.75 14.66 -1.04
N LEU A 10 3.79 13.48 -0.45
CA LEU A 10 3.34 13.25 0.91
C LEU A 10 4.52 12.86 1.84
N PRO A 11 4.59 13.50 3.02
CA PRO A 11 3.87 14.69 3.44
C PRO A 11 4.40 15.95 2.75
N ASN A 12 3.54 16.95 2.58
CA ASN A 12 3.83 18.16 1.80
C ASN A 12 5.14 18.86 2.15
N LYS A 13 5.59 18.80 3.40
CA LYS A 13 6.84 19.46 3.83
C LYS A 13 8.10 18.90 3.16
N ILE A 14 8.06 17.66 2.63
CA ILE A 14 9.17 17.07 1.86
C ILE A 14 9.36 17.75 0.50
N THR A 15 8.35 18.42 -0.03
CA THR A 15 8.47 19.17 -1.28
C THR A 15 9.62 20.17 -1.26
N THR A 16 9.88 20.80 -0.12
CA THR A 16 11.01 21.73 0.04
C THR A 16 12.35 21.03 -0.12
N GLU A 17 12.52 19.85 0.50
CA GLU A 17 13.76 19.06 0.36
C GLU A 17 14.03 18.67 -1.11
N PHE A 18 13.00 18.28 -1.86
CA PHE A 18 13.16 18.00 -3.30
C PHE A 18 13.56 19.23 -4.10
N LYS A 19 12.98 20.40 -3.80
CA LYS A 19 13.34 21.65 -4.49
C LYS A 19 14.81 22.02 -4.22
N GLU A 20 15.25 21.94 -2.98
CA GLU A 20 16.63 22.18 -2.59
C GLU A 20 17.61 21.22 -3.31
N VAL A 21 17.29 19.91 -3.36
CA VAL A 21 18.10 18.92 -4.07
C VAL A 21 18.26 19.30 -5.53
N ILE A 22 17.18 19.70 -6.22
CA ILE A 22 17.22 20.06 -7.64
C ILE A 22 18.02 21.35 -7.88
N GLU A 23 18.05 22.25 -6.91
CA GLU A 23 18.81 23.49 -7.03
C GLU A 23 20.32 23.29 -6.90
N TRP A 24 20.76 22.40 -6.01
CA TRP A 24 22.20 22.14 -5.84
C TRP A 24 22.73 21.01 -6.72
N LEU A 25 21.87 20.15 -7.29
CA LEU A 25 22.27 19.02 -8.12
C LEU A 25 22.64 19.50 -9.52
N HIS A 26 23.94 19.54 -9.85
CA HIS A 26 24.41 19.95 -11.16
C HIS A 26 24.91 18.75 -11.99
N GLU A 27 25.94 18.06 -11.51
CA GLU A 27 26.58 16.97 -12.26
C GLU A 27 26.61 15.69 -11.42
N ARG A 28 26.27 14.58 -12.05
CA ARG A 28 26.36 13.25 -11.44
C ARG A 28 26.89 12.26 -12.46
N ALA A 29 27.82 11.41 -12.03
CA ALA A 29 28.30 10.32 -12.88
C ALA A 29 27.19 9.31 -13.15
N CYS A 30 26.95 8.99 -14.42
CA CYS A 30 26.01 7.96 -14.87
C CYS A 30 26.66 6.60 -15.06
N ALA A 31 27.98 6.52 -14.93
CA ALA A 31 28.78 5.31 -15.05
C ALA A 31 29.93 5.32 -14.05
N ARG A 32 30.43 4.13 -13.72
CA ARG A 32 31.55 3.92 -12.79
C ARG A 32 32.40 2.74 -13.22
N GLN A 33 33.64 2.67 -12.77
CA GLN A 33 34.57 1.59 -13.12
C GLN A 33 34.59 0.42 -12.13
N GLN A 34 34.05 0.61 -10.94
CA GLN A 34 34.08 -0.40 -9.87
C GLN A 34 32.70 -0.67 -9.30
N GLY A 35 32.50 -1.90 -8.82
CA GLY A 35 31.28 -2.37 -8.18
C GLY A 35 30.50 -3.37 -9.03
N LEU A 36 29.30 -3.74 -8.55
CA LEU A 36 28.36 -4.57 -9.30
C LEU A 36 27.47 -3.69 -10.17
N GLY A 37 27.11 -4.17 -11.34
CA GLY A 37 26.22 -3.45 -12.26
C GLY A 37 26.33 -3.97 -13.70
N THR A 38 25.49 -3.40 -14.56
CA THR A 38 25.46 -3.72 -15.99
C THR A 38 26.56 -2.96 -16.71
N LYS A 39 27.36 -3.64 -17.53
CA LYS A 39 28.40 -3.01 -18.35
C LYS A 39 27.73 -2.11 -19.41
N LEU A 40 28.36 -0.96 -19.69
CA LEU A 40 27.95 -0.10 -20.78
C LEU A 40 28.00 -0.86 -22.12
N PRO A 41 27.00 -0.72 -22.99
CA PRO A 41 27.02 -1.41 -24.30
C PRO A 41 28.20 -1.05 -25.18
N TRP A 42 28.67 0.18 -25.11
CA TRP A 42 29.77 0.76 -25.96
C TRP A 42 31.12 0.81 -25.28
N ASP A 43 31.22 0.60 -23.96
CA ASP A 43 32.46 0.58 -23.20
C ASP A 43 32.38 -0.42 -22.04
N LYS A 44 32.99 -1.59 -22.22
CA LYS A 44 32.89 -2.72 -21.27
C LYS A 44 33.72 -2.56 -19.99
N ASP A 45 34.60 -1.54 -19.94
CA ASP A 45 35.37 -1.21 -18.74
C ASP A 45 34.58 -0.37 -17.75
N TRP A 46 33.44 0.15 -18.20
CA TRP A 46 32.51 0.93 -17.38
C TRP A 46 31.20 0.17 -17.14
N ILE A 47 30.65 0.40 -15.99
CA ILE A 47 29.33 -0.11 -15.59
C ILE A 47 28.36 1.05 -15.38
N VAL A 48 27.07 0.81 -15.66
CA VAL A 48 26.01 1.77 -15.40
C VAL A 48 25.96 2.06 -13.90
N GLU A 49 25.91 3.35 -13.54
CA GLU A 49 25.73 3.74 -12.15
C GLU A 49 24.30 3.37 -11.71
N SER A 50 24.16 2.78 -10.50
CA SER A 50 22.90 2.21 -10.05
C SER A 50 21.74 3.20 -9.98
N LEU A 51 21.99 4.50 -9.76
CA LEU A 51 20.95 5.53 -9.80
C LEU A 51 20.52 5.91 -11.22
N SER A 52 21.20 5.39 -12.25
CA SER A 52 20.81 5.63 -13.65
C SER A 52 19.83 4.58 -14.18
N ASP A 53 19.87 3.34 -13.68
CA ASP A 53 19.01 2.24 -14.12
C ASP A 53 17.97 1.84 -13.08
N SER A 54 18.31 1.80 -11.80
CA SER A 54 17.42 1.34 -10.72
C SER A 54 16.22 2.26 -10.47
N VAL A 55 16.16 3.42 -11.07
CA VAL A 55 15.08 4.40 -10.91
C VAL A 55 14.01 4.32 -12.00
N ILE A 56 14.24 3.55 -13.08
CA ILE A 56 13.30 3.38 -14.21
C ILE A 56 12.93 1.92 -14.48
N TYR A 57 13.42 0.96 -13.71
CA TYR A 57 13.19 -0.47 -13.92
C TYR A 57 11.71 -0.85 -13.87
N MET A 58 10.86 -0.07 -13.19
CA MET A 58 9.42 -0.32 -13.13
C MET A 58 8.76 -0.26 -14.53
N ALA A 59 9.33 0.48 -15.48
CA ALA A 59 8.85 0.44 -16.87
C ALA A 59 9.08 -0.94 -17.49
N TYR A 60 10.24 -1.56 -17.24
CA TYR A 60 10.53 -2.92 -17.69
C TYR A 60 9.62 -3.95 -17.02
N TYR A 61 9.25 -3.77 -15.76
CA TYR A 61 8.37 -4.72 -15.06
C TYR A 61 7.01 -4.89 -15.74
N THR A 62 6.51 -3.87 -16.44
CA THR A 62 5.25 -3.97 -17.18
C THR A 62 5.29 -5.00 -18.30
N ILE A 63 6.48 -5.31 -18.82
CA ILE A 63 6.69 -6.25 -19.94
C ILE A 63 7.50 -7.50 -19.53
N SER A 64 8.03 -7.55 -18.31
CA SER A 64 8.94 -8.62 -17.85
C SER A 64 8.31 -10.01 -17.88
N ARG A 65 6.98 -10.13 -17.74
CA ARG A 65 6.27 -11.41 -17.81
C ARG A 65 6.48 -12.11 -19.15
N PHE A 66 6.48 -11.37 -20.27
CA PHE A 66 6.68 -11.92 -21.60
C PHE A 66 8.09 -12.49 -21.82
N VAL A 67 9.07 -11.95 -21.07
CA VAL A 67 10.44 -12.48 -21.06
C VAL A 67 10.50 -13.71 -20.15
N ASN A 68 9.85 -13.68 -18.99
CA ASN A 68 9.89 -14.75 -18.01
C ASN A 68 9.11 -16.00 -18.48
N ASP A 69 8.05 -15.86 -19.24
CA ASP A 69 7.28 -16.97 -19.80
C ASP A 69 7.84 -17.50 -21.15
N GLY A 70 8.91 -16.88 -21.65
CA GLY A 70 9.58 -17.27 -22.89
C GLY A 70 8.90 -16.79 -24.17
N THR A 71 7.83 -15.99 -24.09
CA THR A 71 7.17 -15.39 -25.26
C THR A 71 8.12 -14.43 -25.99
N VAL A 72 8.95 -13.71 -25.24
CA VAL A 72 9.95 -12.76 -25.73
C VAL A 72 11.34 -13.22 -25.30
N THR A 73 12.23 -13.40 -26.27
CA THR A 73 13.65 -13.71 -26.00
C THR A 73 14.48 -12.44 -25.80
N PRO A 74 15.64 -12.50 -25.14
CA PRO A 74 16.51 -11.33 -25.01
C PRO A 74 16.89 -10.70 -26.34
N ASP A 75 17.07 -11.49 -27.40
CA ASP A 75 17.42 -11.01 -28.74
C ASP A 75 16.27 -10.23 -29.41
N SER A 76 15.04 -10.43 -28.97
CA SER A 76 13.87 -9.68 -29.45
C SER A 76 13.72 -8.31 -28.78
N LEU A 77 14.44 -8.04 -27.70
CA LEU A 77 14.39 -6.77 -26.95
C LEU A 77 15.24 -5.69 -27.65
N THR A 78 14.80 -5.27 -28.83
CA THR A 78 15.48 -4.26 -29.63
C THR A 78 15.14 -2.83 -29.19
N ARG A 79 15.97 -1.87 -29.58
CA ARG A 79 15.74 -0.47 -29.29
C ARG A 79 14.39 0.00 -29.89
N GLU A 80 14.13 -0.39 -31.11
CA GLU A 80 12.92 -0.01 -31.87
C GLU A 80 11.65 -0.55 -31.18
N LEU A 81 11.74 -1.75 -30.58
CA LEU A 81 10.67 -2.31 -29.77
C LEU A 81 10.39 -1.45 -28.53
N PHE A 82 11.45 -1.08 -27.79
CA PHE A 82 11.30 -0.22 -26.61
C PHE A 82 10.82 1.20 -26.97
N ASP A 83 11.34 1.78 -28.06
CA ASP A 83 10.89 3.08 -28.54
C ASP A 83 9.39 3.07 -28.86
N TYR A 84 8.88 2.01 -29.48
CA TYR A 84 7.45 1.87 -29.79
C TYR A 84 6.58 1.62 -28.55
N ILE A 85 7.00 0.70 -27.67
CA ILE A 85 6.19 0.30 -26.50
C ILE A 85 6.18 1.36 -25.43
N LEU A 86 7.36 1.87 -25.04
CA LEU A 86 7.54 2.69 -23.84
C LEU A 86 7.55 4.20 -24.14
N LEU A 87 7.98 4.61 -25.34
CA LEU A 87 8.21 6.02 -25.64
C LEU A 87 7.22 6.59 -26.68
N ASP A 88 6.32 5.76 -27.22
CA ASP A 88 5.42 6.14 -28.33
C ASP A 88 6.18 6.69 -29.55
N LYS A 89 7.40 6.19 -29.80
CA LYS A 89 8.26 6.57 -30.92
C LYS A 89 8.39 5.45 -31.95
N GLY A 90 8.59 5.84 -33.23
CA GLY A 90 8.67 4.85 -34.31
C GLY A 90 7.31 4.29 -34.70
N ASP A 91 7.34 3.22 -35.51
CA ASP A 91 6.13 2.55 -35.99
C ASP A 91 6.13 1.04 -35.68
N LEU A 92 4.95 0.44 -35.72
CA LEU A 92 4.75 -0.97 -35.41
C LEU A 92 5.52 -1.88 -36.39
N SER A 93 5.57 -1.54 -37.68
CA SER A 93 6.24 -2.35 -38.70
C SER A 93 7.73 -2.45 -38.43
N LEU A 94 8.36 -1.38 -37.99
CA LEU A 94 9.77 -1.35 -37.62
C LEU A 94 10.02 -2.20 -36.35
N ALA A 95 9.15 -2.06 -35.33
CA ALA A 95 9.25 -2.87 -34.14
C ALA A 95 9.10 -4.36 -34.43
N VAL A 96 8.15 -4.75 -35.29
CA VAL A 96 7.95 -6.14 -35.75
C VAL A 96 9.18 -6.67 -36.48
N SER A 97 9.68 -5.90 -37.46
CA SER A 97 10.80 -6.36 -38.30
C SER A 97 12.11 -6.56 -37.55
N THR A 98 12.36 -5.70 -36.56
CA THR A 98 13.59 -5.76 -35.75
C THR A 98 13.52 -6.77 -34.61
N SER A 99 12.40 -6.84 -33.90
CA SER A 99 12.21 -7.78 -32.77
C SER A 99 11.82 -9.19 -33.21
N LYS A 100 11.28 -9.36 -34.43
CA LYS A 100 10.71 -10.60 -34.95
C LYS A 100 9.53 -11.14 -34.15
N LEU A 101 8.88 -10.29 -33.37
CA LEU A 101 7.67 -10.59 -32.62
C LEU A 101 6.44 -10.31 -33.48
N SER A 102 5.33 -10.98 -33.18
CA SER A 102 4.04 -10.68 -33.82
C SER A 102 3.48 -9.33 -33.36
N GLU A 103 2.67 -8.70 -34.20
CA GLU A 103 1.97 -7.46 -33.88
C GLU A 103 1.12 -7.59 -32.60
N ASP A 104 0.45 -8.73 -32.40
CA ASP A 104 -0.39 -8.98 -31.24
C ASP A 104 0.41 -8.97 -29.93
N VAL A 105 1.59 -9.58 -29.90
CA VAL A 105 2.48 -9.57 -28.76
C VAL A 105 2.95 -8.15 -28.46
N ILE A 106 3.43 -7.41 -29.47
CA ILE A 106 3.91 -6.04 -29.30
C ILE A 106 2.80 -5.12 -28.80
N ASN A 107 1.59 -5.21 -29.39
CA ASN A 107 0.44 -4.41 -28.98
C ASN A 107 -0.02 -4.78 -27.56
N THR A 108 0.08 -6.03 -27.16
CA THR A 108 -0.24 -6.46 -25.79
C THR A 108 0.77 -5.90 -24.81
N MET A 109 2.08 -5.96 -25.09
CA MET A 109 3.12 -5.34 -24.28
C MET A 109 2.89 -3.83 -24.14
N LYS A 110 2.55 -3.14 -25.23
CA LYS A 110 2.25 -1.69 -25.18
C LYS A 110 1.04 -1.38 -24.31
N LYS A 111 -0.04 -2.18 -24.40
CA LYS A 111 -1.23 -2.03 -23.55
C LYS A 111 -0.92 -2.24 -22.07
N GLU A 112 -0.09 -3.23 -21.73
CA GLU A 112 0.38 -3.47 -20.36
C GLU A 112 1.14 -2.25 -19.83
N PHE A 113 2.10 -1.72 -20.62
CA PHE A 113 2.80 -0.50 -20.21
C PHE A 113 1.82 0.68 -20.01
N GLN A 114 0.91 0.92 -20.95
CA GLN A 114 -0.05 2.03 -20.87
C GLN A 114 -1.04 1.88 -19.71
N TYR A 115 -1.30 0.65 -19.25
CA TYR A 115 -2.13 0.39 -18.08
C TYR A 115 -1.40 0.76 -16.76
N PHE A 116 -0.11 0.41 -16.63
CA PHE A 116 0.65 0.64 -15.41
C PHE A 116 1.34 2.01 -15.36
N TYR A 117 1.45 2.72 -16.48
CA TYR A 117 2.06 4.05 -16.53
C TYR A 117 1.04 5.13 -16.87
N PRO A 118 1.18 6.30 -16.21
CA PRO A 118 2.25 6.73 -15.28
C PRO A 118 2.23 5.96 -13.95
N VAL A 119 3.38 5.91 -13.27
CA VAL A 119 3.48 5.37 -11.91
C VAL A 119 2.55 6.17 -11.01
N ASP A 120 1.58 5.49 -10.37
CA ASP A 120 0.56 6.14 -9.54
C ASP A 120 1.17 6.67 -8.24
N SER A 121 1.94 5.83 -7.51
CA SER A 121 2.61 6.25 -6.28
C SER A 121 3.94 5.53 -6.07
N ARG A 122 4.96 6.26 -5.63
CA ARG A 122 6.28 5.72 -5.23
C ARG A 122 6.51 5.97 -3.75
N HIS A 123 6.55 4.89 -2.95
CA HIS A 123 6.80 4.95 -1.52
C HIS A 123 8.26 4.65 -1.22
N SER A 124 8.90 5.45 -0.34
CA SER A 124 10.29 5.23 0.03
C SER A 124 10.70 5.98 1.31
N GLY A 125 11.84 5.62 1.88
CA GLY A 125 12.40 6.29 3.06
C GLY A 125 12.94 7.69 2.76
N ARG A 126 12.95 8.55 3.78
CA ARG A 126 13.42 9.93 3.71
C ARG A 126 14.89 10.04 3.27
N ASP A 127 15.72 9.09 3.66
CA ASP A 127 17.14 9.04 3.29
C ASP A 127 17.37 8.89 1.77
N LEU A 128 16.34 8.50 1.02
CA LEU A 128 16.39 8.37 -0.43
C LEU A 128 15.91 9.61 -1.20
N VAL A 129 15.45 10.66 -0.52
CA VAL A 129 15.02 11.92 -1.18
C VAL A 129 16.16 12.56 -1.96
N GLN A 130 17.33 12.65 -1.35
CA GLN A 130 18.50 13.32 -1.93
C GLN A 130 19.21 12.54 -3.05
N ASN A 131 18.81 11.30 -3.29
CA ASN A 131 19.43 10.43 -4.28
C ASN A 131 18.37 9.70 -5.12
N HIS A 132 17.95 8.52 -4.71
CA HIS A 132 17.10 7.64 -5.50
C HIS A 132 15.78 8.31 -5.96
N LEU A 133 15.04 8.97 -5.07
CA LEU A 133 13.75 9.59 -5.43
C LEU A 133 13.90 10.80 -6.36
N SER A 134 14.92 11.62 -6.16
CA SER A 134 15.22 12.74 -7.07
C SER A 134 15.60 12.24 -8.46
N PHE A 135 16.45 11.21 -8.54
CA PHE A 135 16.82 10.60 -9.82
C PHE A 135 15.64 9.86 -10.47
N PHE A 136 14.76 9.25 -9.70
CA PHE A 136 13.53 8.68 -10.21
C PHE A 136 12.71 9.71 -11.00
N VAL A 137 12.50 10.89 -10.44
CA VAL A 137 11.76 11.96 -11.14
C VAL A 137 12.56 12.51 -12.33
N LEU A 138 13.85 12.78 -12.14
CA LEU A 138 14.69 13.34 -13.21
C LEU A 138 14.76 12.41 -14.43
N ASN A 139 14.97 11.12 -14.22
CA ASN A 139 15.05 10.16 -15.32
C ASN A 139 13.70 9.94 -16.00
N HIS A 140 12.59 9.88 -15.25
CA HIS A 140 11.25 9.82 -15.87
C HIS A 140 10.96 11.04 -16.74
N VAL A 141 11.32 12.23 -16.26
CA VAL A 141 11.13 13.47 -17.03
C VAL A 141 12.02 13.53 -18.27
N ALA A 142 13.25 12.97 -18.20
CA ALA A 142 14.18 12.95 -19.31
C ALA A 142 13.81 11.93 -20.41
N ILE A 143 13.26 10.77 -20.02
CA ILE A 143 13.02 9.63 -20.90
C ILE A 143 11.61 9.63 -21.47
N PHE A 144 10.60 9.85 -20.61
CA PHE A 144 9.19 9.68 -20.96
C PHE A 144 8.50 10.98 -21.29
N GLU A 145 7.47 10.88 -22.12
CA GLU A 145 6.55 12.00 -22.36
C GLU A 145 5.80 12.39 -21.08
N LYS A 146 5.35 13.64 -21.03
CA LYS A 146 4.69 14.24 -19.86
C LYS A 146 3.51 13.43 -19.31
N LYS A 147 2.76 12.75 -20.17
CA LYS A 147 1.64 11.89 -19.79
C LYS A 147 2.05 10.68 -18.94
N TYR A 148 3.32 10.28 -19.00
CA TYR A 148 3.90 9.14 -18.27
C TYR A 148 4.76 9.56 -17.07
N TRP A 149 4.77 10.86 -16.70
CA TRP A 149 5.48 11.31 -15.51
C TRP A 149 4.79 10.81 -14.24
N PRO A 150 5.56 10.45 -13.19
CA PRO A 150 5.01 9.96 -11.93
C PRO A 150 3.99 10.93 -11.31
N LYS A 151 2.94 10.37 -10.72
CA LYS A 151 1.85 11.15 -10.12
C LYS A 151 2.09 11.49 -8.65
N GLU A 152 2.69 10.57 -7.89
CA GLU A 152 2.84 10.70 -6.44
C GLU A 152 4.15 10.13 -5.92
N ILE A 153 4.68 10.77 -4.88
CA ILE A 153 5.73 10.23 -4.01
C ILE A 153 5.27 10.31 -2.56
N VAL A 154 5.39 9.18 -1.84
CA VAL A 154 5.13 9.11 -0.40
C VAL A 154 6.43 8.79 0.31
N VAL A 155 6.78 9.62 1.32
CA VAL A 155 8.05 9.50 2.06
C VAL A 155 7.77 9.15 3.52
N ASN A 156 8.39 8.07 3.99
CA ASN A 156 8.30 7.61 5.38
C ASN A 156 9.61 7.81 6.13
N GLY A 157 9.52 7.82 7.46
CA GLY A 157 10.68 7.80 8.37
C GLY A 157 11.40 6.45 8.41
N SER A 158 12.37 6.32 9.28
CA SER A 158 13.14 5.10 9.52
C SER A 158 12.44 4.19 10.53
N VAL A 159 12.91 2.95 10.65
CA VAL A 159 12.49 2.05 11.73
C VAL A 159 13.59 2.04 12.79
N MET A 160 13.21 2.39 14.00
CA MET A 160 14.02 2.32 15.22
C MET A 160 13.73 1.01 15.94
N MET A 161 14.56 0.62 16.87
CA MET A 161 14.31 -0.48 17.78
C MET A 161 14.56 -0.04 19.21
N ASP A 162 13.51 -0.10 20.05
CA ASP A 162 13.55 0.37 21.45
C ASP A 162 14.13 1.79 21.57
N GLY A 163 13.65 2.70 20.71
CA GLY A 163 14.06 4.11 20.69
C GLY A 163 15.46 4.37 20.10
N ALA A 164 16.16 3.35 19.59
CA ALA A 164 17.50 3.47 19.04
C ALA A 164 17.57 3.07 17.57
N LYS A 165 18.43 3.74 16.79
CA LYS A 165 18.69 3.36 15.39
C LYS A 165 19.27 1.94 15.32
N MET A 166 18.66 1.09 14.50
CA MET A 166 19.18 -0.26 14.28
C MET A 166 20.58 -0.23 13.65
N SER A 167 21.52 -0.95 14.28
CA SER A 167 22.86 -1.09 13.74
C SER A 167 23.48 -2.43 14.12
N LYS A 168 24.26 -3.02 13.19
CA LYS A 168 24.98 -4.28 13.45
C LYS A 168 25.99 -4.16 14.58
N SER A 169 26.62 -3.00 14.73
CA SER A 169 27.61 -2.76 15.79
C SER A 169 27.00 -2.68 17.18
N MET A 170 25.74 -2.27 17.28
CA MET A 170 25.01 -2.21 18.55
C MET A 170 24.28 -3.52 18.91
N GLY A 171 24.22 -4.46 17.97
CA GLY A 171 23.54 -5.73 18.17
C GLY A 171 22.00 -5.64 18.32
N ASN A 172 21.41 -4.48 18.06
CA ASN A 172 19.98 -4.23 18.17
C ASN A 172 19.23 -4.46 16.84
N ILE A 173 19.63 -5.48 16.08
CA ILE A 173 18.97 -5.85 14.83
C ILE A 173 18.29 -7.20 15.00
N ILE A 174 17.01 -7.27 14.70
CA ILE A 174 16.30 -8.52 14.52
C ILE A 174 16.18 -8.79 13.01
N PRO A 175 16.75 -9.91 12.50
CA PRO A 175 16.54 -10.28 11.11
C PRO A 175 15.05 -10.47 10.82
N LEU A 176 14.55 -9.83 9.77
CA LEU A 176 13.12 -9.86 9.42
C LEU A 176 12.58 -11.30 9.30
N ARG A 177 13.37 -12.21 8.72
CA ARG A 177 13.00 -13.64 8.63
C ARG A 177 12.78 -14.28 10.00
N THR A 178 13.59 -13.93 11.00
CA THR A 178 13.44 -14.42 12.38
C THR A 178 12.17 -13.86 13.01
N ALA A 179 11.95 -12.55 12.92
CA ALA A 179 10.76 -11.90 13.44
C ALA A 179 9.46 -12.49 12.83
N ILE A 180 9.41 -12.66 11.51
CA ILE A 180 8.24 -13.24 10.82
C ILE A 180 8.01 -14.70 11.24
N ARG A 181 9.07 -15.49 11.38
CA ARG A 181 8.93 -16.89 11.80
C ARG A 181 8.39 -17.03 13.22
N GLU A 182 8.76 -16.12 14.12
CA GLU A 182 8.42 -16.18 15.53
C GLU A 182 7.06 -15.55 15.84
N HIS A 183 6.67 -14.52 15.10
CA HIS A 183 5.50 -13.71 15.42
C HIS A 183 4.48 -13.59 14.28
N GLY A 184 4.80 -14.09 13.08
CA GLY A 184 3.99 -13.89 11.88
C GLY A 184 4.23 -12.53 11.19
N ALA A 185 3.86 -12.44 9.93
CA ALA A 185 4.07 -11.23 9.14
C ALA A 185 3.13 -10.09 9.56
N ASP A 186 1.86 -10.40 9.82
CA ASP A 186 0.85 -9.39 10.10
C ASP A 186 1.05 -8.63 11.41
N PRO A 187 1.37 -9.29 12.56
CA PRO A 187 1.71 -8.56 13.78
C PRO A 187 2.91 -7.63 13.63
N ILE A 188 3.95 -8.05 12.89
CA ILE A 188 5.14 -7.23 12.61
C ILE A 188 4.76 -6.00 11.78
N ARG A 189 3.98 -6.18 10.71
CA ARG A 189 3.50 -5.08 9.85
C ARG A 189 2.70 -4.06 10.66
N LEU A 190 1.75 -4.54 11.44
CA LEU A 190 0.87 -3.68 12.23
C LEU A 190 1.64 -2.94 13.36
N ALA A 191 2.61 -3.60 14.01
CA ALA A 191 3.45 -2.95 15.02
C ALA A 191 4.22 -1.77 14.46
N ILE A 192 4.77 -1.90 13.24
CA ILE A 192 5.48 -0.81 12.57
C ILE A 192 4.51 0.31 12.18
N ILE A 193 3.39 -0.03 11.51
CA ILE A 193 2.43 0.97 11.01
C ILE A 193 1.76 1.72 12.17
N SER A 194 1.43 1.04 13.27
CA SER A 194 0.78 1.66 14.43
C SER A 194 1.69 2.57 15.25
N SER A 195 3.02 2.44 15.10
CA SER A 195 3.97 3.19 15.91
C SER A 195 4.24 4.62 15.42
N ALA A 196 4.01 4.92 14.14
CA ALA A 196 4.36 6.21 13.55
C ALA A 196 3.47 6.60 12.37
N GLU A 197 3.27 7.91 12.19
CA GLU A 197 2.79 8.51 10.94
C GLU A 197 3.96 8.80 9.99
N LEU A 198 3.64 9.19 8.73
CA LEU A 198 4.64 9.55 7.73
C LEU A 198 5.67 10.55 8.29
N LEU A 199 6.94 10.37 7.99
CA LEU A 199 8.12 11.10 8.46
C LEU A 199 8.49 10.94 9.95
N GLN A 200 7.66 10.34 10.75
CA GLN A 200 8.07 9.93 12.08
C GLN A 200 8.85 8.62 11.97
N ASP A 201 9.89 8.48 12.75
CA ASP A 201 10.58 7.22 12.87
C ASP A 201 9.70 6.23 13.64
N ALA A 202 9.44 5.08 13.04
CA ALA A 202 8.64 4.03 13.65
C ALA A 202 9.48 3.32 14.71
N ASP A 203 8.99 3.24 15.93
CA ASP A 203 9.67 2.49 17.00
C ASP A 203 9.12 1.08 17.08
N PHE A 204 9.92 0.12 16.67
CA PHE A 204 9.59 -1.29 16.72
C PHE A 204 10.02 -1.88 18.08
N ASN A 205 9.07 -2.38 18.83
CA ASN A 205 9.30 -3.07 20.09
C ASN A 205 8.43 -4.32 20.22
N MET A 206 8.90 -5.30 20.97
CA MET A 206 8.24 -6.60 21.07
C MET A 206 6.94 -6.56 21.89
N GLU A 207 6.80 -5.65 22.84
CA GLU A 207 5.56 -5.49 23.61
C GLU A 207 4.38 -5.11 22.69
N SER A 208 4.62 -4.18 21.77
CA SER A 208 3.63 -3.81 20.75
C SER A 208 3.25 -4.99 19.83
N VAL A 209 4.23 -5.82 19.45
CA VAL A 209 3.98 -7.02 18.63
C VAL A 209 3.06 -7.98 19.35
N TYR A 210 3.34 -8.31 20.63
CA TYR A 210 2.50 -9.20 21.43
C TYR A 210 1.10 -8.63 21.66
N GLY A 211 0.99 -7.32 21.94
CA GLY A 211 -0.30 -6.67 22.12
C GLY A 211 -1.17 -6.76 20.87
N ILE A 212 -0.57 -6.56 19.69
CA ILE A 212 -1.26 -6.67 18.41
C ILE A 212 -1.62 -8.12 18.11
N GLN A 213 -0.73 -9.07 18.38
CA GLN A 213 -0.99 -10.49 18.18
C GLN A 213 -2.22 -10.94 18.97
N ASN A 214 -2.28 -10.65 20.27
CA ASN A 214 -3.43 -10.95 21.11
C ASN A 214 -4.72 -10.31 20.55
N LYS A 215 -4.62 -9.08 20.03
CA LYS A 215 -5.75 -8.37 19.44
C LYS A 215 -6.27 -9.05 18.18
N LEU A 216 -5.39 -9.49 17.30
CA LEU A 216 -5.74 -10.21 16.07
C LEU A 216 -6.34 -11.59 16.38
N GLU A 217 -5.81 -12.30 17.37
CA GLU A 217 -6.35 -13.58 17.83
C GLU A 217 -7.77 -13.43 18.38
N SER A 218 -8.01 -12.41 19.20
CA SER A 218 -9.35 -12.09 19.71
C SER A 218 -10.35 -11.78 18.59
N LEU A 219 -9.94 -10.99 17.58
CA LEU A 219 -10.79 -10.66 16.45
C LEU A 219 -11.08 -11.90 15.56
N LEU A 220 -10.09 -12.78 15.39
CA LEU A 220 -10.28 -14.06 14.68
C LEU A 220 -11.29 -14.95 15.40
N GLU A 221 -11.19 -15.05 16.72
CA GLU A 221 -12.15 -15.81 17.55
C GLU A 221 -13.55 -15.23 17.42
N GLU A 222 -13.69 -13.90 17.49
CA GLU A 222 -14.97 -13.21 17.27
C GLU A 222 -15.55 -13.57 15.90
N CYS A 223 -14.80 -13.43 14.82
CA CYS A 223 -15.23 -13.77 13.47
C CYS A 223 -15.65 -15.25 13.34
N SER A 224 -14.95 -16.16 14.03
CA SER A 224 -15.21 -17.61 13.99
C SER A 224 -16.53 -17.99 14.63
N ASN A 225 -17.02 -17.19 15.57
CA ASN A 225 -18.28 -17.41 16.28
C ASN A 225 -19.49 -16.75 15.61
N LEU A 226 -19.28 -15.92 14.57
CA LEU A 226 -20.34 -15.23 13.88
C LEU A 226 -20.90 -16.08 12.72
N LYS A 227 -22.20 -15.94 12.49
CA LYS A 227 -22.87 -16.52 11.33
C LYS A 227 -23.70 -15.46 10.62
N ALA A 228 -23.66 -15.49 9.31
CA ALA A 228 -24.56 -14.69 8.50
C ALA A 228 -26.00 -15.08 8.84
N SER A 229 -26.81 -14.10 9.21
CA SER A 229 -28.23 -14.26 9.43
C SER A 229 -28.99 -13.05 8.89
N GLN A 230 -30.29 -13.21 8.63
CA GLN A 230 -31.11 -12.09 8.23
C GLN A 230 -31.18 -11.07 9.37
N ILE A 231 -31.11 -9.81 9.00
CA ILE A 231 -31.29 -8.68 9.92
C ILE A 231 -32.78 -8.27 9.80
N GLU A 232 -33.55 -8.58 10.81
CA GLU A 232 -34.96 -8.25 10.89
C GLU A 232 -35.18 -7.30 12.07
N ASP A 233 -36.20 -6.45 12.00
CA ASP A 233 -36.70 -5.59 13.08
C ASP A 233 -35.62 -4.87 13.90
N LEU A 234 -34.86 -3.97 13.22
CA LEU A 234 -33.83 -3.18 13.85
C LEU A 234 -34.36 -2.35 15.03
N GLU A 235 -33.76 -2.51 16.20
CA GLU A 235 -33.97 -1.65 17.35
C GLU A 235 -33.08 -0.38 17.31
N ALA A 236 -33.22 0.53 18.27
CA ALA A 236 -32.51 1.80 18.29
C ALA A 236 -31.00 1.61 18.38
N GLU A 237 -30.52 0.70 19.22
CA GLU A 237 -29.11 0.36 19.34
C GLU A 237 -28.55 -0.29 18.08
N ASP A 238 -29.37 -1.06 17.34
CA ASP A 238 -28.94 -1.68 16.07
C ASP A 238 -28.72 -0.60 15.00
N ARG A 239 -29.66 0.33 14.87
CA ARG A 239 -29.54 1.48 13.98
C ARG A 239 -28.36 2.37 14.38
N TRP A 240 -28.12 2.52 15.69
CA TRP A 240 -26.98 3.27 16.21
C TRP A 240 -25.66 2.64 15.80
N ILE A 241 -25.45 1.34 16.07
CA ILE A 241 -24.15 0.69 15.75
C ILE A 241 -23.91 0.62 14.24
N LEU A 242 -24.94 0.40 13.44
CA LEU A 242 -24.83 0.44 11.98
C LEU A 242 -24.48 1.85 11.48
N SER A 243 -25.09 2.90 12.07
CA SER A 243 -24.76 4.29 11.76
C SER A 243 -23.34 4.66 12.19
N LYS A 244 -22.87 4.19 13.35
CA LYS A 244 -21.47 4.36 13.80
C LYS A 244 -20.52 3.67 12.85
N THR A 245 -20.86 2.48 12.37
CA THR A 245 -20.07 1.73 11.38
C THR A 245 -19.91 2.53 10.07
N GLN A 246 -20.98 3.16 9.58
CA GLN A 246 -20.87 4.05 8.42
C GLN A 246 -19.92 5.22 8.68
N GLY A 247 -19.98 5.84 9.84
CA GLY A 247 -19.04 6.89 10.23
C GLY A 247 -17.59 6.40 10.26
N ARG A 248 -17.33 5.19 10.79
CA ARG A 248 -16.00 4.56 10.79
C ARG A 248 -15.49 4.28 9.38
N ILE A 249 -16.35 3.73 8.50
CA ILE A 249 -15.97 3.52 7.09
C ILE A 249 -15.52 4.82 6.44
N ALA A 250 -16.27 5.92 6.61
CA ALA A 250 -15.90 7.22 6.05
C ALA A 250 -14.56 7.73 6.60
N GLN A 251 -14.36 7.67 7.93
CA GLN A 251 -13.13 8.13 8.59
C GLN A 251 -11.91 7.31 8.16
N ILE A 252 -12.03 5.99 8.15
CA ILE A 252 -10.93 5.08 7.76
C ILE A 252 -10.59 5.29 6.28
N THR A 253 -11.60 5.41 5.41
CA THR A 253 -11.39 5.66 3.97
C THR A 253 -10.61 6.96 3.77
N GLU A 254 -11.04 8.05 4.40
CA GLU A 254 -10.35 9.33 4.32
C GLU A 254 -8.90 9.26 4.85
N ALA A 255 -8.71 8.56 5.97
CA ALA A 255 -7.37 8.41 6.56
C ALA A 255 -6.44 7.62 5.62
N VAL A 256 -6.91 6.51 5.05
CA VAL A 256 -6.12 5.68 4.13
C VAL A 256 -5.82 6.42 2.82
N GLU A 257 -6.79 7.11 2.23
CA GLU A 257 -6.59 7.93 1.02
C GLU A 257 -5.55 9.04 1.22
N LYS A 258 -5.49 9.60 2.42
CA LYS A 258 -4.50 10.65 2.79
C LYS A 258 -3.19 10.07 3.36
N MET A 259 -2.97 8.78 3.26
CA MET A 259 -1.81 8.07 3.83
C MET A 259 -1.61 8.27 5.33
N ARG A 260 -2.69 8.55 6.09
CA ARG A 260 -2.71 8.55 7.56
C ARG A 260 -2.98 7.14 8.08
N LEU A 261 -2.03 6.24 7.78
CA LEU A 261 -2.23 4.80 7.94
C LEU A 261 -2.37 4.38 9.40
N ARG A 262 -1.63 5.03 10.30
CA ARG A 262 -1.73 4.80 11.75
C ARG A 262 -3.12 5.12 12.26
N GLU A 263 -3.67 6.26 11.86
CA GLU A 263 -5.02 6.72 12.24
C GLU A 263 -6.08 5.72 11.75
N GLY A 264 -6.05 5.34 10.46
CA GLY A 264 -6.96 4.35 9.91
C GLY A 264 -6.87 3.00 10.64
N LEU A 265 -5.65 2.53 10.93
CA LEU A 265 -5.44 1.28 11.66
C LEU A 265 -5.94 1.36 13.12
N GLN A 266 -5.75 2.50 13.79
CA GLN A 266 -6.27 2.75 15.14
C GLN A 266 -7.81 2.63 15.16
N ASP A 267 -8.48 3.17 14.16
CA ASP A 267 -9.94 3.05 14.05
C ASP A 267 -10.38 1.61 13.80
N ILE A 268 -9.70 0.88 12.91
CA ILE A 268 -10.01 -0.53 12.61
C ILE A 268 -9.85 -1.41 13.86
N LEU A 269 -8.77 -1.27 14.60
CA LEU A 269 -8.44 -2.18 15.71
C LEU A 269 -9.12 -1.81 17.01
N PHE A 270 -9.28 -0.52 17.32
CA PHE A 270 -9.68 -0.07 18.66
C PHE A 270 -10.97 0.72 18.70
N SER A 271 -11.23 1.62 17.75
CA SER A 271 -12.44 2.44 17.78
C SER A 271 -13.68 1.62 17.49
N PHE A 272 -13.64 0.67 16.56
CA PHE A 272 -14.72 -0.29 16.34
C PHE A 272 -15.05 -1.08 17.60
N GLU A 273 -14.03 -1.54 18.33
CA GLU A 273 -14.23 -2.32 19.54
C GLU A 273 -14.91 -1.52 20.66
N SER A 274 -14.56 -0.25 20.79
CA SER A 274 -15.23 0.64 21.74
C SER A 274 -16.71 0.77 21.43
N ASP A 275 -17.07 0.92 20.16
CA ASP A 275 -18.46 1.02 19.72
C ASP A 275 -19.18 -0.33 19.90
N LEU A 276 -18.57 -1.45 19.54
CA LEU A 276 -19.11 -2.80 19.74
C LEU A 276 -19.28 -3.16 21.22
N SER A 277 -18.37 -2.75 22.09
CA SER A 277 -18.47 -2.97 23.53
C SER A 277 -19.67 -2.22 24.14
N TRP A 278 -19.95 -1.01 23.68
CA TRP A 278 -21.16 -0.29 24.08
C TRP A 278 -22.42 -0.99 23.57
N TYR A 279 -22.43 -1.38 22.29
CA TYR A 279 -23.53 -2.11 21.69
C TYR A 279 -23.86 -3.40 22.45
N ALA A 280 -22.83 -4.20 22.79
CA ALA A 280 -22.99 -5.44 23.54
C ALA A 280 -23.68 -5.20 24.90
N LYS A 281 -23.30 -4.16 25.65
CA LYS A 281 -23.95 -3.78 26.92
C LYS A 281 -25.44 -3.42 26.72
N ARG A 282 -25.77 -2.73 25.62
CA ARG A 282 -27.14 -2.35 25.31
C ARG A 282 -28.00 -3.56 24.97
N VAL A 283 -27.46 -4.48 24.18
CA VAL A 283 -28.09 -5.75 23.80
C VAL A 283 -28.35 -6.62 25.04
N GLU A 284 -27.32 -6.78 25.88
CA GLU A 284 -27.40 -7.55 27.12
C GLU A 284 -28.43 -6.97 28.09
N ALA A 285 -28.47 -5.64 28.27
CA ALA A 285 -29.41 -4.96 29.13
C ALA A 285 -30.90 -5.18 28.72
N LYS A 286 -31.13 -5.49 27.43
CA LYS A 286 -32.42 -5.81 26.86
C LYS A 286 -32.71 -7.32 26.78
N GLY A 287 -31.76 -8.17 27.18
CA GLY A 287 -31.88 -9.63 27.11
C GLY A 287 -32.00 -10.17 25.68
N ARG A 288 -31.35 -9.49 24.70
CA ARG A 288 -31.39 -9.90 23.29
C ARG A 288 -30.20 -10.79 22.94
N ASP A 289 -30.42 -11.72 22.03
CA ASP A 289 -29.42 -12.66 21.51
C ASP A 289 -29.36 -12.74 19.97
N ASN A 290 -30.34 -12.13 19.29
CA ASN A 290 -30.52 -12.22 17.83
C ASN A 290 -29.74 -11.16 17.05
N VAL A 291 -28.50 -10.90 17.42
CA VAL A 291 -27.66 -9.82 16.83
C VAL A 291 -26.54 -10.32 15.91
N SER A 292 -26.45 -11.63 15.69
CA SER A 292 -25.35 -12.24 14.92
C SER A 292 -25.23 -11.69 13.50
N GLY A 293 -26.34 -11.41 12.81
CA GLY A 293 -26.34 -10.82 11.47
C GLY A 293 -25.76 -9.41 11.44
N ILE A 294 -26.06 -8.59 12.45
CA ILE A 294 -25.53 -7.22 12.57
C ILE A 294 -24.04 -7.27 12.82
N LEU A 295 -23.59 -8.09 13.78
CA LEU A 295 -22.16 -8.27 14.09
C LEU A 295 -21.39 -8.85 12.90
N HIS A 296 -21.99 -9.79 12.17
CA HIS A 296 -21.41 -10.33 10.95
C HIS A 296 -21.19 -9.24 9.88
N GLN A 297 -22.19 -8.40 9.61
CA GLN A 297 -22.08 -7.30 8.66
C GLN A 297 -20.99 -6.31 9.06
N ILE A 298 -20.91 -5.93 10.33
CA ILE A 298 -19.90 -4.99 10.85
C ILE A 298 -18.51 -5.57 10.74
N ASN A 299 -18.31 -6.83 11.17
CA ASN A 299 -17.00 -7.46 11.11
C ASN A 299 -16.56 -7.77 9.67
N SER A 300 -17.49 -8.03 8.75
CA SER A 300 -17.16 -8.14 7.32
C SER A 300 -16.57 -6.83 6.78
N ALA A 301 -17.19 -5.69 7.08
CA ALA A 301 -16.62 -4.40 6.68
C ALA A 301 -15.27 -4.12 7.36
N ARG A 302 -15.16 -4.42 8.66
CA ARG A 302 -13.92 -4.27 9.44
C ARG A 302 -12.77 -5.09 8.87
N VAL A 303 -13.01 -6.37 8.55
CA VAL A 303 -12.01 -7.29 7.99
C VAL A 303 -11.60 -6.88 6.58
N ALA A 304 -12.55 -6.45 5.73
CA ALA A 304 -12.24 -5.92 4.41
C ALA A 304 -11.29 -4.71 4.49
N MET A 305 -11.54 -3.77 5.44
CA MET A 305 -10.65 -2.62 5.68
C MET A 305 -9.31 -3.00 6.34
N LEU A 306 -9.26 -4.09 7.11
CA LEU A 306 -8.03 -4.62 7.71
C LEU A 306 -7.12 -5.30 6.67
N SER A 307 -7.69 -5.86 5.62
CA SER A 307 -6.99 -6.69 4.62
C SER A 307 -5.73 -6.04 4.03
N PRO A 308 -5.67 -4.74 3.66
CA PRO A 308 -4.44 -4.14 3.16
C PRO A 308 -3.30 -4.05 4.20
N PHE A 309 -3.66 -4.01 5.46
CA PHE A 309 -2.70 -3.88 6.58
C PHE A 309 -2.19 -5.24 7.06
N ALA A 310 -3.07 -6.22 7.21
CA ALA A 310 -2.83 -7.55 7.75
C ALA A 310 -3.46 -8.63 6.86
N PRO A 311 -2.89 -8.86 5.63
CA PRO A 311 -3.55 -9.66 4.61
C PRO A 311 -3.75 -11.12 5.01
N HIS A 312 -2.79 -11.75 5.72
CA HIS A 312 -2.90 -13.18 6.02
C HIS A 312 -4.00 -13.47 7.03
N ILE A 313 -4.03 -12.74 8.13
CA ILE A 313 -5.07 -12.94 9.16
C ILE A 313 -6.45 -12.47 8.68
N ALA A 314 -6.51 -11.44 7.83
CA ALA A 314 -7.77 -10.98 7.25
C ALA A 314 -8.39 -12.03 6.33
N GLU A 315 -7.59 -12.75 5.53
CA GLU A 315 -8.08 -13.88 4.72
C GLU A 315 -8.66 -15.00 5.60
N GLU A 316 -7.99 -15.34 6.70
CA GLU A 316 -8.49 -16.35 7.65
C GLU A 316 -9.80 -15.90 8.29
N MET A 317 -9.89 -14.65 8.76
CA MET A 317 -11.12 -14.08 9.31
C MET A 317 -12.26 -14.07 8.29
N TRP A 318 -11.94 -13.76 7.03
CA TRP A 318 -12.89 -13.70 5.93
C TRP A 318 -13.50 -15.08 5.64
N GLU A 319 -12.67 -16.12 5.63
CA GLU A 319 -13.13 -17.51 5.52
C GLU A 319 -14.03 -17.92 6.71
N LYS A 320 -13.66 -17.56 7.94
CA LYS A 320 -14.47 -17.82 9.14
C LYS A 320 -15.83 -17.13 9.10
N LEU A 321 -15.91 -15.95 8.49
CA LEU A 321 -17.18 -15.25 8.24
C LEU A 321 -18.02 -15.92 7.14
N GLY A 322 -17.50 -16.95 6.45
CA GLY A 322 -18.24 -17.75 5.49
C GLY A 322 -18.11 -17.31 4.03
N TYR A 323 -17.16 -16.41 3.73
CA TYR A 323 -16.88 -15.99 2.36
C TYR A 323 -15.93 -16.98 1.66
N THR A 324 -16.16 -17.22 0.37
CA THR A 324 -15.37 -18.14 -0.46
C THR A 324 -14.36 -17.44 -1.35
N GLU A 325 -14.59 -16.17 -1.66
CA GLU A 325 -13.64 -15.34 -2.38
C GLU A 325 -12.61 -14.75 -1.41
N LEU A 326 -11.45 -14.33 -1.92
CA LEU A 326 -10.41 -13.73 -1.08
C LEU A 326 -10.84 -12.34 -0.57
N ALA A 327 -10.52 -12.03 0.69
CA ALA A 327 -10.72 -10.72 1.28
C ALA A 327 -10.01 -9.61 0.48
N SER A 328 -8.80 -9.90 -0.02
CA SER A 328 -8.01 -9.00 -0.87
C SER A 328 -8.63 -8.68 -2.24
N LYS A 329 -9.65 -9.44 -2.66
CA LYS A 329 -10.44 -9.19 -3.87
C LYS A 329 -11.81 -8.58 -3.58
N SER A 330 -12.21 -8.49 -2.31
CA SER A 330 -13.47 -7.85 -1.95
C SER A 330 -13.44 -6.36 -2.25
N ALA A 331 -14.63 -5.79 -2.50
CA ALA A 331 -14.75 -4.35 -2.62
C ALA A 331 -14.45 -3.67 -1.27
N TRP A 332 -13.79 -2.50 -1.33
CA TRP A 332 -13.68 -1.65 -0.15
C TRP A 332 -15.07 -1.21 0.31
N PRO A 333 -15.38 -1.25 1.62
CA PRO A 333 -16.70 -0.86 2.11
C PRO A 333 -17.03 0.59 1.75
N GLU A 334 -18.23 0.78 1.19
CA GLU A 334 -18.67 2.10 0.77
C GLU A 334 -19.47 2.79 1.88
N PHE A 335 -19.18 4.08 2.08
CA PHE A 335 -19.97 4.93 2.95
C PHE A 335 -21.29 5.32 2.27
N SER A 336 -22.43 5.11 2.97
CA SER A 336 -23.71 5.60 2.54
C SER A 336 -24.34 6.51 3.61
N LYS A 337 -24.59 7.76 3.24
CA LYS A 337 -25.25 8.73 4.13
C LYS A 337 -26.68 8.32 4.48
N GLU A 338 -27.35 7.59 3.60
CA GLU A 338 -28.71 7.11 3.80
C GLU A 338 -28.82 6.08 4.93
N ASN A 339 -27.71 5.41 5.23
CA ASN A 339 -27.61 4.43 6.31
C ASN A 339 -27.30 5.05 7.68
N ILE A 340 -27.33 6.38 7.80
CA ILE A 340 -27.09 7.09 9.07
C ILE A 340 -28.44 7.49 9.70
N ASP A 341 -28.74 6.91 10.85
CA ASP A 341 -29.86 7.32 11.70
C ASP A 341 -29.38 8.31 12.78
N SER A 342 -29.52 9.59 12.49
CA SER A 342 -29.11 10.67 13.41
C SER A 342 -29.89 10.64 14.75
N THR A 343 -31.13 10.15 14.73
CA THR A 343 -31.97 10.05 15.94
C THR A 343 -31.42 8.99 16.88
N SER A 344 -31.08 7.82 16.35
CA SER A 344 -30.45 6.75 17.15
C SER A 344 -29.11 7.17 17.71
N ILE A 345 -28.28 7.90 16.92
CA ILE A 345 -26.99 8.43 17.39
C ILE A 345 -27.21 9.37 18.60
N GLN A 346 -28.09 10.37 18.48
CA GLN A 346 -28.38 11.31 19.57
C GLN A 346 -28.92 10.62 20.81
N SER A 347 -29.84 9.67 20.65
CA SER A 347 -30.42 8.95 21.75
C SER A 347 -29.41 8.11 22.53
N GLU A 348 -28.54 7.39 21.85
CA GLU A 348 -27.51 6.55 22.50
C GLU A 348 -26.38 7.37 23.14
N GLU A 349 -26.02 8.55 22.57
CA GLU A 349 -25.05 9.45 23.16
C GLU A 349 -25.53 10.07 24.49
N LEU A 350 -26.85 10.21 24.66
CA LEU A 350 -27.45 10.63 25.96
C LEU A 350 -27.44 9.53 27.01
N LEU A 351 -27.30 8.26 26.61
CA LEU A 351 -27.25 7.10 27.49
C LEU A 351 -25.81 6.69 27.88
N LYS A 352 -24.82 7.17 27.15
CA LYS A 352 -23.38 6.97 27.42
C LYS A 352 -22.89 7.87 28.54
#